data_b32226fe44f99d529a1e59069775b285
#
_entry.id   b32226fe44f99d529a1e59069775b285
#
_cell.length_a   1.000
_cell.length_b   1.000
_cell.length_c   1.000
_cell.angle_alpha   90.00
_cell.angle_beta   90.00
_cell.angle_gamma   90.00
#
_symmetry.space_group_name_H-M   'P 1'
#
loop_
_entity.id
_entity.type
_entity.pdbx_description
1 polymer ?
#
loop_
_entity_poly.entity_id
_entity_poly.type
_entity_poly.pdbx_seq_one_letter_code
_entity_poly.pdbx_strand_id
1 'polypeptide(L)'
;LYSEFEQIAERLEQHYREMQDVEFTIEKGKLWMLQTRDGKRTAQAAVRIAVEMAEEGLITREEAIGRVTPEQVDFFLHPQFDHQAKEAARSAGNLLAAGLNVSPGAAVGVVALDADMAERWATKDGKAVIMVRPETKPDDVHGMLAAEGILTSHGGRTSHAALVARQFGKPAVVGVAALKIDLGARQIKVNDQIIKEGDWISIDGTIGEVYTGKLATIVPEVEDRWLVKLLSWADDYRRLGVWANADRSEDARRGRNYGAEGIGLCRTEHMFFEAERLPLVHRMIMTDLPVERQEALDALLPFQRDDFAGLFRVMDGLPVIIRLIDPPLHEFMPNHVDLISDLADLKIRLKHAGTLGEINELLEQIKEKDRVLKRVENLREDNPMLGTRGVRLGILIPELTTMQVRAIFEAACTVKEEGVDVRPEVMIPLTSHVNELKVQREVLEAEAKKVMTEQDIEIDYKFGTMIELPRAALTADRIAEYADFISFGTNDLTQTTFGISRDDAETGFLIEYMENGILPDNPFATIDREGVGELMDIAVKKGRAVNPKLECGICGEHGGDPQSISICHELGLTYVSCSPFRVPVARLAAAHAALSGRQQETGT
;
A
#
# COMPACT_ATOMS: atom_id res chain seq x y z
N LEU A 1 20.62 38.65 -32.02
CA LEU A 1 20.00 38.52 -30.69
C LEU A 1 19.60 37.07 -30.36
N TYR A 2 18.79 36.40 -31.20
CA TYR A 2 18.38 35.00 -30.91
C TYR A 2 19.59 34.06 -30.87
N SER A 3 20.44 34.08 -31.89
CA SER A 3 21.66 33.25 -31.93
C SER A 3 22.66 33.59 -30.81
N GLU A 4 22.72 34.87 -30.39
CA GLU A 4 23.52 35.30 -29.26
C GLU A 4 22.95 34.78 -27.93
N PHE A 5 21.62 34.77 -27.81
CA PHE A 5 20.93 34.17 -26.65
C PHE A 5 21.16 32.66 -26.55
N GLU A 6 21.05 31.93 -27.67
CA GLU A 6 21.33 30.50 -27.70
C GLU A 6 22.76 30.16 -27.24
N GLN A 7 23.76 30.92 -27.74
CA GLN A 7 25.15 30.72 -27.33
C GLN A 7 25.38 31.00 -25.84
N ILE A 8 24.67 32.00 -25.28
CA ILE A 8 24.75 32.30 -23.85
C ILE A 8 24.07 31.19 -23.04
N ALA A 9 22.89 30.73 -23.46
CA ALA A 9 22.17 29.65 -22.80
C ALA A 9 23.01 28.36 -22.77
N GLU A 10 23.58 27.96 -23.91
CA GLU A 10 24.46 26.80 -24.01
C GLU A 10 25.69 26.92 -23.08
N ARG A 11 26.33 28.12 -23.05
CA ARG A 11 27.46 28.35 -22.14
C ARG A 11 27.08 28.28 -20.67
N LEU A 12 25.89 28.76 -20.29
CA LEU A 12 25.39 28.67 -18.92
C LEU A 12 25.09 27.22 -18.53
N GLU A 13 24.42 26.45 -19.39
CA GLU A 13 24.16 25.04 -19.15
C GLU A 13 25.44 24.22 -19.02
N GLN A 14 26.42 24.44 -19.90
CA GLN A 14 27.72 23.78 -19.82
C GLN A 14 28.50 24.15 -18.56
N HIS A 15 28.41 25.39 -18.11
CA HIS A 15 29.12 25.88 -16.93
C HIS A 15 28.51 25.37 -15.63
N TYR A 16 27.19 25.50 -15.48
CA TYR A 16 26.47 25.07 -14.29
C TYR A 16 26.12 23.57 -14.31
N ARG A 17 26.19 22.95 -15.48
CA ARG A 17 25.78 21.57 -15.71
C ARG A 17 24.33 21.34 -15.28
N GLU A 18 23.47 22.34 -15.44
CA GLU A 18 22.07 22.37 -15.01
C GLU A 18 21.27 23.33 -15.90
N MET A 19 19.99 23.05 -16.10
CA MET A 19 19.07 23.94 -16.80
C MET A 19 18.92 25.26 -16.05
N GLN A 20 19.10 26.35 -16.76
CA GLN A 20 19.13 27.69 -16.19
C GLN A 20 17.88 28.50 -16.54
N ASP A 21 17.30 29.15 -15.55
CA ASP A 21 16.32 30.22 -15.69
C ASP A 21 17.05 31.57 -15.77
N VAL A 22 16.82 32.31 -16.83
CA VAL A 22 17.57 33.55 -17.11
C VAL A 22 16.66 34.76 -17.24
N GLU A 23 17.10 35.85 -16.66
CA GLU A 23 16.48 37.16 -16.85
C GLU A 23 17.36 38.00 -17.78
N PHE A 24 16.76 38.64 -18.78
CA PHE A 24 17.48 39.48 -19.74
C PHE A 24 16.67 40.72 -20.14
N THR A 25 17.34 41.71 -20.72
CA THR A 25 16.71 42.84 -21.36
C THR A 25 17.37 43.14 -22.70
N ILE A 26 16.67 43.86 -23.55
CA ILE A 26 17.19 44.32 -24.83
C ILE A 26 17.15 45.84 -24.85
N GLU A 27 18.32 46.44 -24.99
CA GLU A 27 18.46 47.90 -25.12
C GLU A 27 19.22 48.25 -26.40
N LYS A 28 18.62 49.06 -27.25
CA LYS A 28 19.22 49.55 -28.54
C LYS A 28 19.75 48.39 -29.41
N GLY A 29 19.01 47.30 -29.46
CA GLY A 29 19.37 46.12 -30.26
C GLY A 29 20.49 45.26 -29.66
N LYS A 30 20.90 45.50 -28.41
CA LYS A 30 21.89 44.69 -27.68
C LYS A 30 21.22 43.90 -26.58
N LEU A 31 21.59 42.61 -26.46
CA LEU A 31 21.15 41.71 -25.39
C LEU A 31 21.98 41.95 -24.13
N TRP A 32 21.31 42.03 -22.99
CA TRP A 32 21.91 42.15 -21.67
C TRP A 32 21.35 41.07 -20.77
N MET A 33 22.20 40.17 -20.28
CA MET A 33 21.84 39.19 -19.25
C MET A 33 21.86 39.88 -17.89
N LEU A 34 20.80 39.74 -17.12
CA LEU A 34 20.63 40.37 -15.82
C LEU A 34 20.86 39.41 -14.66
N GLN A 35 20.33 38.21 -14.79
CA GLN A 35 20.40 37.18 -13.75
C GLN A 35 20.30 35.80 -14.36
N THR A 36 20.95 34.84 -13.72
CA THR A 36 20.74 33.40 -13.95
C THR A 36 20.54 32.67 -12.61
N ARG A 37 19.76 31.61 -12.61
CA ARG A 37 19.53 30.71 -11.47
C ARG A 37 19.14 29.35 -11.98
N ASP A 38 19.25 28.32 -11.12
CA ASP A 38 18.73 27.00 -11.43
C ASP A 38 17.22 27.05 -11.64
N GLY A 39 16.77 26.51 -12.75
CA GLY A 39 15.36 26.57 -13.14
C GLY A 39 14.48 25.72 -12.25
N LYS A 40 13.40 26.31 -11.72
CA LYS A 40 12.32 25.55 -11.10
C LYS A 40 11.58 24.78 -12.17
N ARG A 41 11.26 23.50 -11.87
CA ARG A 41 10.66 22.60 -12.85
C ARG A 41 9.57 21.73 -12.23
N THR A 42 8.62 21.34 -13.06
CA THR A 42 7.62 20.31 -12.71
C THR A 42 8.30 18.94 -12.62
N ALA A 43 7.64 17.98 -12.00
CA ALA A 43 8.16 16.61 -11.92
C ALA A 43 8.47 16.00 -13.30
N GLN A 44 7.56 16.20 -14.26
CA GLN A 44 7.77 15.75 -15.65
C GLN A 44 8.99 16.42 -16.30
N ALA A 45 9.14 17.73 -16.14
CA ALA A 45 10.30 18.44 -16.67
C ALA A 45 11.60 17.99 -15.99
N ALA A 46 11.58 17.70 -14.68
CA ALA A 46 12.75 17.24 -13.96
C ALA A 46 13.25 15.89 -14.50
N VAL A 47 12.35 14.92 -14.68
CA VAL A 47 12.68 13.61 -15.25
C VAL A 47 13.21 13.74 -16.68
N ARG A 48 12.50 14.48 -17.53
CA ARG A 48 12.90 14.68 -18.93
C ARG A 48 14.27 15.34 -19.03
N ILE A 49 14.48 16.45 -18.35
CA ILE A 49 15.73 17.23 -18.40
C ILE A 49 16.90 16.37 -17.90
N ALA A 50 16.73 15.64 -16.80
CA ALA A 50 17.78 14.78 -16.28
C ALA A 50 18.21 13.72 -17.31
N VAL A 51 17.24 13.10 -18.00
CA VAL A 51 17.55 12.10 -19.04
C VAL A 51 18.16 12.73 -20.27
N GLU A 52 17.61 13.83 -20.81
CA GLU A 52 18.15 14.50 -21.99
C GLU A 52 19.58 15.01 -21.74
N MET A 53 19.87 15.65 -20.60
CA MET A 53 21.22 16.11 -20.26
C MET A 53 22.24 14.95 -20.15
N ALA A 54 21.81 13.79 -19.67
CA ALA A 54 22.68 12.62 -19.63
C ALA A 54 22.90 12.02 -21.03
N GLU A 55 21.90 12.04 -21.91
CA GLU A 55 22.04 11.61 -23.31
C GLU A 55 22.93 12.54 -24.12
N GLU A 56 22.90 13.83 -23.84
CA GLU A 56 23.76 14.86 -24.44
C GLU A 56 25.19 14.83 -23.87
N GLY A 57 25.44 14.05 -22.82
CA GLY A 57 26.74 13.92 -22.17
C GLY A 57 27.15 15.09 -21.29
N LEU A 58 26.21 15.97 -20.93
CA LEU A 58 26.44 17.08 -19.99
C LEU A 58 26.59 16.59 -18.54
N ILE A 59 25.89 15.52 -18.20
CA ILE A 59 25.94 14.85 -16.89
C ILE A 59 26.05 13.35 -17.06
N THR A 60 26.44 12.66 -15.99
CA THR A 60 26.45 11.18 -15.98
C THR A 60 25.05 10.63 -15.69
N ARG A 61 24.84 9.31 -15.93
CA ARG A 61 23.58 8.65 -15.56
C ARG A 61 23.37 8.66 -14.05
N GLU A 62 24.44 8.51 -13.27
CA GLU A 62 24.40 8.60 -11.80
C GLU A 62 23.92 9.97 -11.33
N GLU A 63 24.47 11.04 -11.94
CA GLU A 63 24.02 12.40 -11.66
C GLU A 63 22.56 12.61 -12.07
N ALA A 64 22.13 12.06 -13.22
CA ALA A 64 20.73 12.15 -13.66
C ALA A 64 19.77 11.46 -12.68
N ILE A 65 20.12 10.24 -12.20
CA ILE A 65 19.37 9.53 -11.17
C ILE A 65 19.31 10.36 -9.89
N GLY A 66 20.43 10.89 -9.42
CA GLY A 66 20.50 11.67 -8.18
C GLY A 66 19.75 13.01 -8.22
N ARG A 67 19.43 13.55 -9.41
CA ARG A 67 18.70 14.81 -9.58
C ARG A 67 17.19 14.69 -9.52
N VAL A 68 16.65 13.49 -9.76
CA VAL A 68 15.21 13.24 -9.69
C VAL A 68 14.87 12.67 -8.32
N THR A 69 13.94 13.30 -7.62
CA THR A 69 13.53 12.84 -6.29
C THR A 69 12.42 11.78 -6.37
N PRO A 70 12.30 10.91 -5.35
CA PRO A 70 11.21 9.94 -5.27
C PRO A 70 9.81 10.58 -5.34
N GLU A 71 9.62 11.78 -4.76
CA GLU A 71 8.36 12.52 -4.80
C GLU A 71 8.03 13.00 -6.23
N GLN A 72 9.05 13.31 -7.04
CA GLN A 72 8.84 13.64 -8.45
C GLN A 72 8.40 12.43 -9.27
N VAL A 73 8.88 11.22 -8.93
CA VAL A 73 8.39 9.97 -9.55
C VAL A 73 6.98 9.65 -9.07
N ASP A 74 6.70 9.84 -7.79
CA ASP A 74 5.37 9.63 -7.20
C ASP A 74 4.28 10.47 -7.90
N PHE A 75 4.63 11.67 -8.37
CA PHE A 75 3.75 12.52 -9.16
C PHE A 75 3.18 11.83 -10.41
N PHE A 76 3.95 10.97 -11.08
CA PHE A 76 3.48 10.22 -12.26
C PHE A 76 2.48 9.11 -11.92
N LEU A 77 2.31 8.78 -10.65
CA LEU A 77 1.47 7.68 -10.18
C LEU A 77 0.08 8.14 -9.74
N HIS A 78 -0.09 9.45 -9.54
CA HIS A 78 -1.37 10.03 -9.13
C HIS A 78 -2.20 10.48 -10.32
N PRO A 79 -3.55 10.31 -10.27
CA PRO A 79 -4.45 10.90 -11.26
C PRO A 79 -4.18 12.40 -11.42
N GLN A 80 -4.24 12.89 -12.64
CA GLN A 80 -4.07 14.30 -12.99
C GLN A 80 -5.29 14.77 -13.76
N PHE A 81 -5.56 16.06 -13.75
CA PHE A 81 -6.58 16.61 -14.63
C PHE A 81 -6.05 16.72 -16.07
N ASP A 82 -6.92 16.40 -17.03
CA ASP A 82 -6.64 16.70 -18.43
C ASP A 82 -6.37 18.19 -18.59
N HIS A 83 -5.26 18.53 -19.25
CA HIS A 83 -4.82 19.92 -19.39
C HIS A 83 -5.85 20.78 -20.14
N GLN A 84 -6.46 20.24 -21.19
CA GLN A 84 -7.47 20.98 -21.98
C GLN A 84 -8.75 21.16 -21.17
N ALA A 85 -9.19 20.12 -20.42
CA ALA A 85 -10.34 20.21 -19.53
C ALA A 85 -10.12 21.27 -18.43
N LYS A 86 -8.91 21.33 -17.89
CA LYS A 86 -8.53 22.29 -16.84
C LYS A 86 -8.52 23.74 -17.36
N GLU A 87 -7.92 23.98 -18.52
CA GLU A 87 -7.91 25.29 -19.17
C GLU A 87 -9.32 25.76 -19.60
N ALA A 88 -10.13 24.83 -20.11
CA ALA A 88 -11.55 25.10 -20.42
C ALA A 88 -12.33 25.49 -19.15
N ALA A 89 -12.11 24.78 -18.04
CA ALA A 89 -12.75 25.08 -16.77
C ALA A 89 -12.34 26.45 -16.21
N ARG A 90 -11.06 26.81 -16.29
CA ARG A 90 -10.57 28.15 -15.92
C ARG A 90 -11.21 29.25 -16.77
N SER A 91 -11.25 29.04 -18.09
CA SER A 91 -11.85 30.00 -19.03
C SER A 91 -13.36 30.15 -18.83
N ALA A 92 -14.04 29.08 -18.37
CA ALA A 92 -15.46 29.11 -18.05
C ALA A 92 -15.77 29.71 -16.65
N GLY A 93 -14.75 30.10 -15.87
CA GLY A 93 -14.93 30.66 -14.53
C GLY A 93 -15.24 29.59 -13.47
N ASN A 94 -14.95 28.32 -13.73
CA ASN A 94 -15.18 27.20 -12.81
C ASN A 94 -14.09 27.05 -11.75
N LEU A 95 -12.97 27.78 -11.84
CA LEU A 95 -12.00 27.86 -10.76
C LEU A 95 -12.61 28.55 -9.56
N LEU A 96 -12.87 27.79 -8.51
CA LEU A 96 -13.59 28.23 -7.32
C LEU A 96 -12.68 28.98 -6.36
N ALA A 97 -11.54 28.36 -6.03
CA ALA A 97 -10.59 28.88 -5.05
C ALA A 97 -9.22 28.19 -5.19
N ALA A 98 -8.23 28.70 -4.46
CA ALA A 98 -6.94 28.06 -4.28
C ALA A 98 -6.53 28.03 -2.81
N GLY A 99 -5.77 27.01 -2.42
CA GLY A 99 -5.24 26.81 -1.09
C GLY A 99 -3.83 26.21 -1.12
N LEU A 100 -3.43 25.64 0.00
CA LEU A 100 -2.13 24.97 0.12
C LEU A 100 -2.21 23.55 -0.45
N ASN A 101 -1.30 23.25 -1.35
CA ASN A 101 -1.08 21.90 -1.85
C ASN A 101 -0.33 21.07 -0.80
N VAL A 102 -0.94 20.02 -0.30
CA VAL A 102 -0.37 19.22 0.79
C VAL A 102 -0.20 17.73 0.47
N SER A 103 -1.04 17.22 -0.42
CA SER A 103 -0.92 15.86 -0.94
C SER A 103 -1.28 15.86 -2.43
N PRO A 104 -0.41 15.34 -3.32
CA PRO A 104 -0.58 15.48 -4.77
C PRO A 104 -1.72 14.64 -5.32
N GLY A 105 -2.15 14.95 -6.54
CA GLY A 105 -3.15 14.23 -7.31
C GLY A 105 -4.41 15.03 -7.55
N ALA A 106 -5.22 14.54 -8.49
CA ALA A 106 -6.54 15.05 -8.83
C ALA A 106 -7.62 14.17 -8.20
N ALA A 107 -8.56 14.78 -7.49
CA ALA A 107 -9.74 14.09 -7.00
C ALA A 107 -11.02 14.76 -7.47
N VAL A 108 -12.02 13.95 -7.81
CA VAL A 108 -13.34 14.38 -8.28
C VAL A 108 -14.40 13.65 -7.47
N GLY A 109 -15.30 14.39 -6.84
CA GLY A 109 -16.34 13.75 -6.02
C GLY A 109 -17.44 14.71 -5.64
N VAL A 110 -18.45 14.14 -4.98
CA VAL A 110 -19.53 14.92 -4.37
C VAL A 110 -19.08 15.46 -3.01
N VAL A 111 -19.47 16.68 -2.68
CA VAL A 111 -19.17 17.31 -1.39
C VAL A 111 -19.87 16.57 -0.27
N ALA A 112 -19.12 16.09 0.72
CA ALA A 112 -19.61 15.64 2.02
C ALA A 112 -19.06 16.55 3.11
N LEU A 113 -19.96 17.07 3.97
CA LEU A 113 -19.62 18.05 5.00
C LEU A 113 -19.40 17.45 6.38
N ASP A 114 -19.51 16.14 6.52
CA ASP A 114 -19.12 15.38 7.72
C ASP A 114 -18.54 14.01 7.35
N ALA A 115 -17.80 13.44 8.30
CA ALA A 115 -17.05 12.21 8.12
C ALA A 115 -17.97 10.98 7.97
N ASP A 116 -19.04 10.88 8.76
CA ASP A 116 -19.99 9.76 8.71
C ASP A 116 -20.71 9.71 7.35
N MET A 117 -21.05 10.90 6.80
CA MET A 117 -21.68 10.99 5.49
C MET A 117 -20.67 10.63 4.38
N ALA A 118 -19.42 11.08 4.50
CA ALA A 118 -18.36 10.75 3.54
C ALA A 118 -18.15 9.23 3.47
N GLU A 119 -18.00 8.58 4.62
CA GLU A 119 -17.87 7.13 4.70
C GLU A 119 -19.09 6.41 4.15
N ARG A 120 -20.29 6.79 4.58
CA ARG A 120 -21.53 6.17 4.13
C ARG A 120 -21.69 6.25 2.61
N TRP A 121 -21.46 7.42 2.02
CA TRP A 121 -21.62 7.62 0.57
C TRP A 121 -20.55 6.87 -0.22
N ALA A 122 -19.34 6.82 0.28
CA ALA A 122 -18.27 6.07 -0.38
C ALA A 122 -18.48 4.55 -0.27
N THR A 123 -18.75 4.04 0.93
CA THR A 123 -18.78 2.60 1.19
C THR A 123 -20.13 1.94 0.86
N LYS A 124 -21.25 2.59 1.19
CA LYS A 124 -22.60 2.01 0.99
C LYS A 124 -23.24 2.42 -0.33
N ASP A 125 -23.07 3.68 -0.73
CA ASP A 125 -23.70 4.23 -1.94
C ASP A 125 -22.78 4.17 -3.17
N GLY A 126 -21.51 3.80 -3.01
CA GLY A 126 -20.50 3.69 -4.10
C GLY A 126 -20.21 5.01 -4.81
N LYS A 127 -20.34 6.14 -4.11
CA LYS A 127 -20.11 7.48 -4.69
C LYS A 127 -18.66 7.90 -4.50
N ALA A 128 -18.08 8.55 -5.50
CA ALA A 128 -16.85 9.30 -5.31
C ALA A 128 -17.15 10.54 -4.46
N VAL A 129 -16.41 10.73 -3.36
CA VAL A 129 -16.68 11.76 -2.35
C VAL A 129 -15.45 12.63 -2.13
N ILE A 130 -15.64 13.94 -2.02
CA ILE A 130 -14.64 14.85 -1.46
C ILE A 130 -15.14 15.30 -0.08
N MET A 131 -14.39 14.98 0.95
CA MET A 131 -14.69 15.41 2.30
C MET A 131 -14.27 16.86 2.49
N VAL A 132 -15.22 17.72 2.89
CA VAL A 132 -14.99 19.17 3.04
C VAL A 132 -15.32 19.59 4.47
N ARG A 133 -14.30 20.13 5.18
CA ARG A 133 -14.42 20.55 6.57
C ARG A 133 -13.85 21.95 6.78
N PRO A 134 -14.27 22.70 7.81
CA PRO A 134 -13.50 23.88 8.25
C PRO A 134 -12.07 23.50 8.61
N GLU A 135 -11.93 22.49 9.45
CA GLU A 135 -10.71 21.76 9.84
C GLU A 135 -11.09 20.33 10.16
N THR A 136 -10.15 19.39 10.07
CA THR A 136 -10.38 18.00 10.45
C THR A 136 -9.90 17.73 11.87
N LYS A 137 -10.55 16.77 12.51
CA LYS A 137 -10.22 16.28 13.86
C LYS A 137 -9.91 14.78 13.80
N PRO A 138 -9.29 14.19 14.82
CA PRO A 138 -9.05 12.75 14.87
C PRO A 138 -10.30 11.91 14.61
N ASP A 139 -11.47 12.34 15.10
CA ASP A 139 -12.74 11.65 14.86
C ASP A 139 -13.20 11.67 13.39
N ASP A 140 -12.61 12.50 12.54
CA ASP A 140 -12.96 12.60 11.11
C ASP A 140 -12.18 11.59 10.21
N VAL A 141 -11.21 10.84 10.76
CA VAL A 141 -10.27 10.00 10.00
C VAL A 141 -10.99 8.94 9.14
N HIS A 142 -12.03 8.28 9.65
CA HIS A 142 -12.79 7.28 8.89
C HIS A 142 -13.40 7.85 7.60
N GLY A 143 -13.94 9.07 7.65
CA GLY A 143 -14.46 9.78 6.48
C GLY A 143 -13.37 10.23 5.52
N MET A 144 -12.21 10.66 6.05
CA MET A 144 -11.05 11.03 5.24
C MET A 144 -10.49 9.83 4.45
N LEU A 145 -10.45 8.66 5.08
CA LEU A 145 -10.00 7.41 4.43
C LEU A 145 -10.95 6.97 3.32
N ALA A 146 -12.25 7.08 3.55
CA ALA A 146 -13.27 6.70 2.58
C ALA A 146 -13.36 7.68 1.39
N ALA A 147 -13.01 8.96 1.58
CA ALA A 147 -13.09 9.98 0.55
C ALA A 147 -12.02 9.81 -0.55
N GLU A 148 -12.32 10.29 -1.76
CA GLU A 148 -11.35 10.40 -2.87
C GLU A 148 -10.37 11.56 -2.66
N GLY A 149 -10.77 12.58 -1.90
CA GLY A 149 -9.94 13.74 -1.62
C GLY A 149 -10.44 14.55 -0.44
N ILE A 150 -9.57 15.42 0.07
CA ILE A 150 -9.79 16.19 1.31
C ILE A 150 -9.62 17.67 1.01
N LEU A 151 -10.60 18.48 1.48
CA LEU A 151 -10.59 19.93 1.31
C LEU A 151 -10.91 20.60 2.64
N THR A 152 -10.05 21.54 3.09
CA THR A 152 -10.32 22.32 4.30
C THR A 152 -10.20 23.82 4.09
N SER A 153 -11.03 24.61 4.79
CA SER A 153 -10.95 26.07 4.76
C SER A 153 -9.83 26.62 5.67
N HIS A 154 -9.46 25.90 6.71
CA HIS A 154 -8.39 26.25 7.64
C HIS A 154 -7.33 25.13 7.66
N GLY A 155 -6.17 25.46 8.21
CA GLY A 155 -5.05 24.54 8.36
C GLY A 155 -3.88 24.86 7.47
N GLY A 156 -2.69 24.45 7.91
CA GLY A 156 -1.42 24.60 7.21
C GLY A 156 -0.89 23.26 6.71
N ARG A 157 0.36 23.25 6.23
CA ARG A 157 1.06 22.04 5.77
C ARG A 157 1.32 21.01 6.86
N THR A 158 1.20 21.39 8.11
CA THR A 158 1.35 20.54 9.30
C THR A 158 0.02 20.27 10.00
N SER A 159 -1.12 20.70 9.42
CA SER A 159 -2.44 20.42 9.99
C SER A 159 -2.78 18.93 9.95
N HIS A 160 -3.70 18.52 10.81
CA HIS A 160 -4.22 17.15 10.86
C HIS A 160 -4.66 16.66 9.47
N ALA A 161 -5.44 17.46 8.73
CA ALA A 161 -5.84 17.14 7.35
C ALA A 161 -4.65 16.86 6.43
N ALA A 162 -3.60 17.66 6.52
CA ALA A 162 -2.42 17.54 5.70
C ALA A 162 -1.58 16.29 6.04
N LEU A 163 -1.45 15.97 7.31
CA LEU A 163 -0.72 14.79 7.78
C LEU A 163 -1.43 13.51 7.36
N VAL A 164 -2.72 13.38 7.65
CA VAL A 164 -3.53 12.22 7.30
C VAL A 164 -3.60 12.03 5.78
N ALA A 165 -3.82 13.12 5.01
CA ALA A 165 -3.89 13.04 3.55
C ALA A 165 -2.59 12.48 2.94
N ARG A 166 -1.43 12.94 3.41
CA ARG A 166 -0.12 12.43 2.95
C ARG A 166 0.11 10.99 3.35
N GLN A 167 -0.25 10.64 4.56
CA GLN A 167 -0.09 9.29 5.09
C GLN A 167 -0.87 8.27 4.24
N PHE A 168 -2.10 8.62 3.86
CA PHE A 168 -2.97 7.73 3.09
C PHE A 168 -2.97 7.98 1.58
N GLY A 169 -2.09 8.86 1.08
CA GLY A 169 -1.94 9.16 -0.33
C GLY A 169 -3.20 9.78 -0.96
N LYS A 170 -4.03 10.46 -0.16
CA LYS A 170 -5.27 11.11 -0.64
C LYS A 170 -4.97 12.51 -1.15
N PRO A 171 -5.39 12.89 -2.36
CA PRO A 171 -5.27 14.27 -2.83
C PRO A 171 -5.89 15.25 -1.84
N ALA A 172 -5.16 16.32 -1.49
CA ALA A 172 -5.65 17.25 -0.50
C ALA A 172 -5.24 18.70 -0.75
N VAL A 173 -6.20 19.59 -0.52
CA VAL A 173 -6.01 21.04 -0.53
C VAL A 173 -6.50 21.60 0.80
N VAL A 174 -5.62 22.27 1.55
CA VAL A 174 -5.94 22.82 2.87
C VAL A 174 -5.79 24.32 2.93
N GLY A 175 -6.40 24.95 3.94
CA GLY A 175 -6.25 26.39 4.15
C GLY A 175 -6.87 27.26 3.07
N VAL A 176 -7.96 26.81 2.45
CA VAL A 176 -8.69 27.56 1.42
C VAL A 176 -9.57 28.60 2.09
N ALA A 177 -9.00 29.72 2.49
CA ALA A 177 -9.68 30.77 3.27
C ALA A 177 -10.93 31.38 2.58
N ALA A 178 -11.05 31.23 1.26
CA ALA A 178 -12.22 31.67 0.51
C ALA A 178 -13.48 30.82 0.78
N LEU A 179 -13.33 29.58 1.27
CA LEU A 179 -14.46 28.69 1.56
C LEU A 179 -15.13 29.06 2.88
N LYS A 180 -16.35 29.54 2.81
CA LYS A 180 -17.20 29.73 4.00
C LYS A 180 -18.14 28.55 4.12
N ILE A 181 -17.79 27.60 5.00
CA ILE A 181 -18.52 26.35 5.20
C ILE A 181 -19.59 26.56 6.26
N ASP A 182 -20.86 26.36 5.88
CA ASP A 182 -22.03 26.40 6.76
C ASP A 182 -22.54 24.97 6.96
N LEU A 183 -22.13 24.36 8.06
CA LEU A 183 -22.52 22.99 8.42
C LEU A 183 -24.02 22.86 8.73
N GLY A 184 -24.65 23.94 9.25
CA GLY A 184 -26.08 23.96 9.55
C GLY A 184 -26.94 23.99 8.31
N ALA A 185 -26.57 24.80 7.32
CA ALA A 185 -27.27 24.90 6.04
C ALA A 185 -26.76 23.85 5.01
N ARG A 186 -25.80 23.01 5.36
CA ARG A 186 -25.19 21.97 4.50
C ARG A 186 -24.73 22.55 3.15
N GLN A 187 -23.95 23.65 3.20
CA GLN A 187 -23.46 24.33 2.00
C GLN A 187 -22.11 25.03 2.21
N ILE A 188 -21.44 25.27 1.11
CA ILE A 188 -20.20 26.04 1.03
C ILE A 188 -20.49 27.30 0.23
N LYS A 189 -20.08 28.46 0.72
CA LYS A 189 -20.17 29.72 0.00
C LYS A 189 -18.76 30.22 -0.35
N VAL A 190 -18.53 30.50 -1.64
CA VAL A 190 -17.31 31.08 -2.14
C VAL A 190 -17.69 32.27 -3.04
N ASN A 191 -17.36 33.48 -2.63
CA ASN A 191 -17.82 34.71 -3.28
C ASN A 191 -19.37 34.69 -3.42
N ASP A 192 -19.87 34.74 -4.65
CA ASP A 192 -21.31 34.70 -4.95
C ASP A 192 -21.82 33.30 -5.32
N GLN A 193 -20.94 32.28 -5.31
CA GLN A 193 -21.32 30.91 -5.64
C GLN A 193 -21.65 30.12 -4.36
N ILE A 194 -22.71 29.32 -4.43
CA ILE A 194 -23.14 28.40 -3.38
C ILE A 194 -23.05 26.99 -3.91
N ILE A 195 -22.31 26.14 -3.19
CA ILE A 195 -22.16 24.71 -3.45
C ILE A 195 -22.84 23.97 -2.30
N LYS A 196 -23.79 23.13 -2.64
CA LYS A 196 -24.52 22.33 -1.66
C LYS A 196 -23.82 21.00 -1.45
N GLU A 197 -24.05 20.42 -0.31
CA GLU A 197 -23.68 19.02 -0.08
C GLU A 197 -24.31 18.12 -1.15
N GLY A 198 -23.51 17.21 -1.71
CA GLY A 198 -23.89 16.39 -2.86
C GLY A 198 -23.58 16.99 -4.23
N ASP A 199 -23.22 18.27 -4.32
CA ASP A 199 -22.74 18.87 -5.57
C ASP A 199 -21.33 18.36 -5.90
N TRP A 200 -21.01 18.32 -7.19
CA TRP A 200 -19.70 17.87 -7.66
C TRP A 200 -18.66 18.98 -7.60
N ILE A 201 -17.51 18.64 -7.06
CA ILE A 201 -16.30 19.46 -7.11
C ILE A 201 -15.11 18.62 -7.56
N SER A 202 -14.07 19.32 -7.99
CA SER A 202 -12.78 18.74 -8.36
C SER A 202 -11.67 19.48 -7.64
N ILE A 203 -10.72 18.76 -7.05
CA ILE A 203 -9.58 19.35 -6.35
C ILE A 203 -8.26 18.87 -6.96
N ASP A 204 -7.32 19.79 -7.14
CA ASP A 204 -5.96 19.51 -7.58
C ASP A 204 -5.01 19.68 -6.40
N GLY A 205 -4.71 18.59 -5.73
CA GLY A 205 -3.80 18.56 -4.59
C GLY A 205 -2.34 18.87 -4.98
N THR A 206 -1.99 18.76 -6.26
CA THR A 206 -0.64 19.05 -6.77
C THR A 206 -0.32 20.54 -6.76
N ILE A 207 -1.28 21.37 -7.13
CA ILE A 207 -1.10 22.83 -7.22
C ILE A 207 -2.02 23.62 -6.28
N GLY A 208 -2.93 22.95 -5.56
CA GLY A 208 -3.80 23.56 -4.57
C GLY A 208 -5.05 24.24 -5.13
N GLU A 209 -5.57 23.84 -6.28
CA GLU A 209 -6.74 24.44 -6.91
C GLU A 209 -8.03 23.66 -6.67
N VAL A 210 -9.13 24.36 -6.55
CA VAL A 210 -10.48 23.82 -6.37
C VAL A 210 -11.40 24.30 -7.47
N TYR A 211 -12.13 23.39 -8.10
CA TYR A 211 -13.03 23.68 -9.23
C TYR A 211 -14.45 23.20 -8.94
N THR A 212 -15.42 23.91 -9.50
CA THR A 212 -16.81 23.44 -9.54
C THR A 212 -17.00 22.38 -10.64
N GLY A 213 -17.86 21.38 -10.36
CA GLY A 213 -18.21 20.33 -11.32
C GLY A 213 -17.17 19.21 -11.42
N LYS A 214 -17.37 18.37 -12.42
CA LYS A 214 -16.50 17.22 -12.73
C LYS A 214 -15.49 17.60 -13.80
N LEU A 215 -14.23 17.59 -13.49
CA LEU A 215 -13.16 17.67 -14.47
C LEU A 215 -12.73 16.26 -14.91
N ALA A 216 -12.41 16.11 -16.19
CA ALA A 216 -11.84 14.86 -16.68
C ALA A 216 -10.46 14.65 -16.07
N THR A 217 -10.23 13.45 -15.54
CA THR A 217 -8.96 13.00 -15.00
C THR A 217 -8.27 12.05 -15.98
N ILE A 218 -6.97 12.15 -16.05
CA ILE A 218 -6.09 11.20 -16.73
C ILE A 218 -5.34 10.46 -15.63
N VAL A 219 -5.41 9.14 -15.64
CA VAL A 219 -4.46 8.33 -14.86
C VAL A 219 -3.16 8.36 -15.66
N PRO A 220 -2.06 8.90 -15.12
CA PRO A 220 -0.80 8.92 -15.86
C PRO A 220 -0.41 7.49 -16.21
N GLU A 221 -0.10 7.26 -17.46
CA GLU A 221 0.52 6.03 -17.87
C GLU A 221 1.98 6.08 -17.40
N VAL A 222 2.41 5.09 -16.63
CA VAL A 222 3.82 4.93 -16.22
C VAL A 222 4.73 4.63 -17.45
N GLU A 223 4.14 4.62 -18.63
CA GLU A 223 4.80 4.46 -19.93
C GLU A 223 5.44 5.75 -20.47
N ASP A 224 5.53 6.82 -19.64
CA ASP A 224 6.35 7.97 -20.04
C ASP A 224 7.77 7.51 -20.37
N ARG A 225 8.19 7.76 -21.60
CA ARG A 225 9.46 7.26 -22.14
C ARG A 225 10.69 7.70 -21.34
N TRP A 226 10.60 8.90 -20.74
CA TRP A 226 11.70 9.45 -19.97
C TRP A 226 11.77 8.82 -18.59
N LEU A 227 10.62 8.61 -17.95
CA LEU A 227 10.54 7.90 -16.68
C LEU A 227 10.99 6.45 -16.84
N VAL A 228 10.51 5.73 -17.84
CA VAL A 228 10.93 4.35 -18.13
C VAL A 228 12.44 4.27 -18.32
N LYS A 229 13.02 5.23 -19.04
CA LYS A 229 14.46 5.27 -19.28
C LYS A 229 15.26 5.56 -18.02
N LEU A 230 14.83 6.54 -17.22
CA LEU A 230 15.46 6.86 -15.94
C LEU A 230 15.44 5.65 -15.00
N LEU A 231 14.29 4.98 -14.89
CA LEU A 231 14.13 3.80 -14.05
C LEU A 231 14.96 2.61 -14.56
N SER A 232 15.12 2.45 -15.88
CA SER A 232 16.02 1.43 -16.41
C SER A 232 17.48 1.67 -16.03
N TRP A 233 17.91 2.93 -15.99
CA TRP A 233 19.22 3.27 -15.47
C TRP A 233 19.32 3.03 -13.96
N ALA A 234 18.29 3.38 -13.19
CA ALA A 234 18.24 3.11 -11.76
C ALA A 234 18.43 1.61 -11.44
N ASP A 235 17.85 0.73 -12.25
CA ASP A 235 18.01 -0.72 -12.09
C ASP A 235 19.47 -1.19 -12.28
N ASP A 236 20.27 -0.51 -13.10
CA ASP A 236 21.70 -0.83 -13.28
C ASP A 236 22.54 -0.53 -12.02
N TYR A 237 22.07 0.35 -11.14
CA TYR A 237 22.81 0.79 -9.95
C TYR A 237 22.31 0.21 -8.63
N ARG A 238 21.00 -0.08 -8.51
CA ARG A 238 20.45 -0.64 -7.28
C ARG A 238 20.97 -2.04 -6.98
N ARG A 239 21.17 -2.33 -5.70
CA ARG A 239 21.47 -3.67 -5.21
C ARG A 239 20.22 -4.40 -4.73
N LEU A 240 19.29 -3.66 -4.10
CA LEU A 240 18.02 -4.22 -3.62
C LEU A 240 17.14 -4.63 -4.78
N GLY A 241 16.61 -5.85 -4.74
CA GLY A 241 15.46 -6.24 -5.54
C GLY A 241 14.22 -5.41 -5.16
N VAL A 242 13.40 -5.06 -6.13
CA VAL A 242 12.13 -4.37 -5.88
C VAL A 242 10.98 -5.26 -6.33
N TRP A 243 10.18 -5.70 -5.36
CA TRP A 243 9.09 -6.63 -5.55
C TRP A 243 7.74 -5.96 -5.25
N ALA A 244 6.65 -6.59 -5.66
CA ALA A 244 5.31 -6.07 -5.42
C ALA A 244 4.56 -6.89 -4.37
N ASN A 245 3.68 -6.24 -3.61
CA ASN A 245 2.64 -6.90 -2.83
C ASN A 245 1.41 -7.03 -3.72
N ALA A 246 0.97 -8.26 -3.99
CA ALA A 246 -0.17 -8.50 -4.87
C ALA A 246 -0.91 -9.79 -4.49
N ASP A 247 -2.22 -9.66 -4.33
CA ASP A 247 -3.11 -10.73 -3.94
C ASP A 247 -3.96 -11.24 -5.12
N ARG A 248 -3.99 -10.47 -6.22
CA ARG A 248 -4.72 -10.75 -7.46
C ARG A 248 -3.83 -10.62 -8.69
N SER A 249 -4.18 -11.36 -9.75
CA SER A 249 -3.45 -11.34 -11.02
C SER A 249 -3.34 -9.95 -11.65
N GLU A 250 -4.34 -9.09 -11.45
CA GLU A 250 -4.34 -7.71 -11.98
C GLU A 250 -3.26 -6.86 -11.30
N ASP A 251 -3.17 -6.94 -9.97
CA ASP A 251 -2.17 -6.23 -9.19
C ASP A 251 -0.75 -6.76 -9.48
N ALA A 252 -0.61 -8.08 -9.62
CA ALA A 252 0.64 -8.71 -10.03
C ALA A 252 1.09 -8.22 -11.42
N ARG A 253 0.16 -8.15 -12.39
CA ARG A 253 0.44 -7.63 -13.74
C ARG A 253 0.87 -6.17 -13.70
N ARG A 254 0.18 -5.34 -12.90
CA ARG A 254 0.56 -3.94 -12.69
C ARG A 254 1.95 -3.82 -12.10
N GLY A 255 2.24 -4.57 -11.03
CA GLY A 255 3.57 -4.60 -10.41
C GLY A 255 4.66 -5.00 -11.41
N ARG A 256 4.44 -6.07 -12.19
CA ARG A 256 5.36 -6.51 -13.24
C ARG A 256 5.59 -5.46 -14.33
N ASN A 257 4.53 -4.81 -14.79
CA ASN A 257 4.63 -3.72 -15.78
C ASN A 257 5.42 -2.53 -15.24
N TYR A 258 5.36 -2.28 -13.94
CA TYR A 258 6.14 -1.23 -13.28
C TYR A 258 7.58 -1.65 -12.95
N GLY A 259 7.95 -2.88 -13.28
CA GLY A 259 9.31 -3.41 -13.14
C GLY A 259 9.57 -4.17 -11.84
N ALA A 260 8.53 -4.69 -11.19
CA ALA A 260 8.71 -5.58 -10.05
C ALA A 260 9.35 -6.90 -10.49
N GLU A 261 10.31 -7.39 -9.69
CA GLU A 261 11.11 -8.59 -9.94
C GLU A 261 10.58 -9.83 -9.18
N GLY A 262 9.43 -9.71 -8.55
CA GLY A 262 8.76 -10.77 -7.81
C GLY A 262 7.52 -10.26 -7.09
N ILE A 263 6.80 -11.18 -6.46
CA ILE A 263 5.78 -10.87 -5.45
C ILE A 263 6.38 -11.19 -4.07
N GLY A 264 6.58 -10.17 -3.25
CA GLY A 264 7.14 -10.32 -1.90
C GLY A 264 6.08 -10.58 -0.83
N LEU A 265 4.82 -10.35 -1.15
CA LEU A 265 3.69 -10.69 -0.29
C LEU A 265 2.42 -10.89 -1.12
N CYS A 266 1.88 -12.10 -1.04
CA CYS A 266 0.50 -12.42 -1.38
C CYS A 266 -0.22 -12.80 -0.08
N ARG A 267 -1.29 -12.05 0.27
CA ARG A 267 -2.12 -12.28 1.46
C ARG A 267 -3.28 -13.19 1.11
N THR A 268 -3.21 -14.44 1.56
CA THR A 268 -4.24 -15.43 1.22
C THR A 268 -5.59 -15.15 1.87
N GLU A 269 -5.63 -14.40 2.97
CA GLU A 269 -6.87 -14.00 3.64
C GLU A 269 -7.79 -13.16 2.74
N HIS A 270 -7.23 -12.30 1.88
CA HIS A 270 -8.02 -11.47 0.98
C HIS A 270 -8.81 -12.29 -0.05
N MET A 271 -8.34 -13.50 -0.35
CA MET A 271 -9.03 -14.41 -1.25
C MET A 271 -10.30 -15.02 -0.63
N PHE A 272 -10.42 -15.04 0.70
CA PHE A 272 -11.57 -15.61 1.40
C PHE A 272 -12.77 -14.67 1.52
N PHE A 273 -12.58 -13.36 1.35
CA PHE A 273 -13.65 -12.36 1.50
C PHE A 273 -14.59 -12.22 0.29
N GLU A 274 -14.35 -12.95 -0.80
CA GLU A 274 -15.24 -12.92 -1.95
C GLU A 274 -16.60 -13.54 -1.63
N ALA A 275 -17.68 -12.93 -2.16
CA ALA A 275 -19.05 -13.29 -1.80
C ALA A 275 -19.42 -14.77 -2.02
N GLU A 276 -18.83 -15.42 -3.02
CA GLU A 276 -19.05 -16.84 -3.32
C GLU A 276 -18.32 -17.76 -2.36
N ARG A 277 -17.24 -17.32 -1.74
CA ARG A 277 -16.36 -18.11 -0.87
C ARG A 277 -16.73 -17.94 0.60
N LEU A 278 -17.21 -16.78 0.98
CA LEU A 278 -17.51 -16.44 2.37
C LEU A 278 -18.45 -17.45 3.08
N PRO A 279 -19.51 -17.98 2.43
CA PRO A 279 -20.34 -19.03 3.05
C PRO A 279 -19.58 -20.32 3.37
N LEU A 280 -18.59 -20.69 2.54
CA LEU A 280 -17.74 -21.86 2.79
C LEU A 280 -16.76 -21.61 3.95
N VAL A 281 -16.21 -20.41 4.02
CA VAL A 281 -15.35 -19.97 5.13
C VAL A 281 -16.15 -19.98 6.45
N HIS A 282 -17.36 -19.44 6.45
CA HIS A 282 -18.26 -19.52 7.62
C HIS A 282 -18.54 -20.97 8.03
N ARG A 283 -18.83 -21.88 7.06
CA ARG A 283 -19.06 -23.29 7.34
C ARG A 283 -17.84 -23.92 7.99
N MET A 284 -16.63 -23.66 7.48
CA MET A 284 -15.37 -24.12 8.05
C MET A 284 -15.17 -23.66 9.50
N ILE A 285 -15.48 -22.39 9.79
CA ILE A 285 -15.30 -21.79 11.13
C ILE A 285 -16.37 -22.25 12.12
N MET A 286 -17.61 -22.42 11.65
CA MET A 286 -18.76 -22.74 12.50
C MET A 286 -18.76 -24.17 13.03
N THR A 287 -18.06 -25.09 12.38
CA THR A 287 -18.06 -26.50 12.77
C THR A 287 -16.91 -26.87 13.70
N ASP A 288 -17.19 -27.72 14.68
CA ASP A 288 -16.17 -28.38 15.49
C ASP A 288 -15.89 -29.83 15.01
N LEU A 289 -16.62 -30.30 13.98
CA LEU A 289 -16.45 -31.64 13.42
C LEU A 289 -15.37 -31.63 12.32
N PRO A 290 -14.28 -32.39 12.47
CA PRO A 290 -13.19 -32.43 11.49
C PRO A 290 -13.65 -32.77 10.07
N VAL A 291 -14.63 -33.68 9.92
CA VAL A 291 -15.15 -34.10 8.61
C VAL A 291 -15.87 -32.95 7.89
N GLU A 292 -16.75 -32.24 8.59
CA GLU A 292 -17.47 -31.09 7.99
C GLU A 292 -16.51 -29.96 7.66
N ARG A 293 -15.47 -29.75 8.47
CA ARG A 293 -14.43 -28.77 8.20
C ARG A 293 -13.65 -29.12 6.94
N GLN A 294 -13.28 -30.42 6.80
CA GLN A 294 -12.59 -30.90 5.61
C GLN A 294 -13.43 -30.71 4.34
N GLU A 295 -14.73 -31.04 4.39
CA GLU A 295 -15.63 -30.79 3.25
C GLU A 295 -15.67 -29.30 2.82
N ALA A 296 -15.67 -28.38 3.80
CA ALA A 296 -15.63 -26.95 3.51
C ALA A 296 -14.28 -26.51 2.90
N LEU A 297 -13.18 -27.06 3.42
CA LEU A 297 -11.83 -26.81 2.88
C LEU A 297 -11.67 -27.39 1.47
N ASP A 298 -12.17 -28.58 1.21
CA ASP A 298 -12.16 -29.21 -0.12
C ASP A 298 -12.95 -28.38 -1.14
N ALA A 299 -14.03 -27.72 -0.70
CA ALA A 299 -14.79 -26.82 -1.55
C ALA A 299 -14.10 -25.46 -1.77
N LEU A 300 -13.24 -25.00 -0.86
CA LEU A 300 -12.44 -23.77 -0.98
C LEU A 300 -11.18 -23.97 -1.83
N LEU A 301 -10.61 -25.16 -1.85
CA LEU A 301 -9.35 -25.47 -2.52
C LEU A 301 -9.33 -25.06 -4.00
N PRO A 302 -10.34 -25.35 -4.85
CA PRO A 302 -10.33 -24.97 -6.25
C PRO A 302 -10.22 -23.46 -6.47
N PHE A 303 -10.88 -22.67 -5.62
CA PHE A 303 -10.82 -21.20 -5.70
C PHE A 303 -9.42 -20.69 -5.46
N GLN A 304 -8.76 -21.14 -4.37
CA GLN A 304 -7.40 -20.70 -4.07
C GLN A 304 -6.40 -21.20 -5.12
N ARG A 305 -6.54 -22.44 -5.59
CA ARG A 305 -5.71 -22.97 -6.68
C ARG A 305 -5.78 -22.10 -7.92
N ASP A 306 -6.98 -21.69 -8.33
CA ASP A 306 -7.18 -20.88 -9.54
C ASP A 306 -6.60 -19.48 -9.37
N ASP A 307 -6.72 -18.89 -8.17
CA ASP A 307 -6.10 -17.61 -7.82
C ASP A 307 -4.55 -17.68 -7.93
N PHE A 308 -3.94 -18.72 -7.32
CA PHE A 308 -2.48 -18.90 -7.37
C PHE A 308 -2.01 -19.19 -8.79
N ALA A 309 -2.74 -20.00 -9.56
CA ALA A 309 -2.42 -20.24 -10.96
C ALA A 309 -2.42 -18.92 -11.78
N GLY A 310 -3.38 -18.06 -11.51
CA GLY A 310 -3.42 -16.72 -12.11
C GLY A 310 -2.21 -15.86 -11.79
N LEU A 311 -1.76 -15.86 -10.52
CA LEU A 311 -0.54 -15.15 -10.09
C LEU A 311 0.71 -15.73 -10.78
N PHE A 312 0.89 -17.04 -10.77
CA PHE A 312 2.05 -17.69 -11.38
C PHE A 312 2.16 -17.44 -12.88
N ARG A 313 1.04 -17.47 -13.63
CA ARG A 313 1.05 -17.15 -15.07
C ARG A 313 1.52 -15.71 -15.33
N VAL A 314 1.12 -14.78 -14.50
CA VAL A 314 1.55 -13.38 -14.61
C VAL A 314 3.02 -13.23 -14.26
N MET A 315 3.51 -13.98 -13.27
CA MET A 315 4.88 -13.85 -12.75
C MET A 315 5.86 -14.88 -13.33
N ASP A 316 5.64 -15.34 -14.56
CA ASP A 316 6.51 -16.27 -15.28
C ASP A 316 8.00 -15.89 -15.14
N GLY A 317 8.82 -16.82 -14.62
CA GLY A 317 10.24 -16.66 -14.34
C GLY A 317 10.59 -15.89 -13.07
N LEU A 318 9.59 -15.40 -12.32
CA LEU A 318 9.80 -14.56 -11.13
C LEU A 318 9.25 -15.25 -9.86
N PRO A 319 9.87 -15.02 -8.69
CA PRO A 319 9.43 -15.59 -7.43
C PRO A 319 8.09 -15.00 -6.97
N VAL A 320 7.28 -15.84 -6.32
CA VAL A 320 6.00 -15.47 -5.73
C VAL A 320 5.94 -15.97 -4.29
N ILE A 321 6.06 -15.05 -3.32
CA ILE A 321 5.90 -15.36 -1.90
C ILE A 321 4.42 -15.33 -1.55
N ILE A 322 3.90 -16.47 -1.11
CA ILE A 322 2.53 -16.65 -0.66
C ILE A 322 2.54 -16.82 0.85
N ARG A 323 1.98 -15.85 1.56
CA ARG A 323 1.80 -15.92 3.01
C ARG A 323 0.57 -16.78 3.32
N LEU A 324 0.75 -17.81 4.12
CA LEU A 324 -0.38 -18.57 4.63
C LEU A 324 -1.28 -17.70 5.50
N ILE A 325 -2.49 -18.15 5.76
CA ILE A 325 -3.50 -17.40 6.50
C ILE A 325 -2.94 -16.83 7.81
N ASP A 326 -3.15 -15.56 8.03
CA ASP A 326 -2.60 -14.82 9.16
C ASP A 326 -3.65 -14.36 10.17
N PRO A 327 -4.78 -13.69 9.79
CA PRO A 327 -5.72 -13.15 10.75
C PRO A 327 -6.43 -14.21 11.57
N PRO A 328 -6.92 -13.88 12.79
CA PRO A 328 -7.74 -14.79 13.57
C PRO A 328 -9.09 -15.05 12.90
N LEU A 329 -9.66 -16.23 13.14
CA LEU A 329 -10.85 -16.69 12.43
C LEU A 329 -12.09 -15.81 12.61
N HIS A 330 -12.21 -15.08 13.73
CA HIS A 330 -13.37 -14.22 13.95
C HIS A 330 -13.44 -13.02 12.98
N GLU A 331 -12.32 -12.61 12.35
CA GLU A 331 -12.32 -11.53 11.36
C GLU A 331 -13.09 -11.90 10.08
N PHE A 332 -13.23 -13.19 9.79
CA PHE A 332 -14.06 -13.67 8.67
C PHE A 332 -15.54 -13.78 9.02
N MET A 333 -15.92 -13.56 10.27
CA MET A 333 -17.28 -13.68 10.74
C MET A 333 -18.01 -12.34 10.69
N PRO A 334 -19.36 -12.34 10.64
CA PRO A 334 -20.13 -11.11 10.71
C PRO A 334 -19.82 -10.30 11.97
N ASN A 335 -19.92 -8.97 11.86
CA ASN A 335 -19.65 -8.07 12.99
C ASN A 335 -20.59 -8.37 14.17
N HIS A 336 -20.01 -8.40 15.38
CA HIS A 336 -20.73 -8.73 16.61
C HIS A 336 -21.89 -7.75 16.89
N VAL A 337 -21.69 -6.44 16.69
CA VAL A 337 -22.71 -5.43 16.94
C VAL A 337 -23.86 -5.57 15.93
N ASP A 338 -23.56 -5.81 14.67
CA ASP A 338 -24.58 -6.03 13.63
C ASP A 338 -25.40 -7.29 13.92
N LEU A 339 -24.78 -8.38 14.37
CA LEU A 339 -25.49 -9.59 14.77
C LEU A 339 -26.46 -9.37 15.93
N ILE A 340 -26.06 -8.57 16.93
CA ILE A 340 -26.94 -8.21 18.04
C ILE A 340 -28.13 -7.37 17.55
N SER A 341 -27.88 -6.38 16.69
CA SER A 341 -28.91 -5.53 16.10
C SER A 341 -29.90 -6.34 15.29
N ASP A 342 -29.41 -7.20 14.40
CA ASP A 342 -30.23 -8.10 13.58
C ASP A 342 -31.10 -9.04 14.44
N LEU A 343 -30.52 -9.62 15.52
CA LEU A 343 -31.28 -10.44 16.45
C LEU A 343 -32.35 -9.67 17.17
N ALA A 344 -32.09 -8.40 17.56
CA ALA A 344 -33.08 -7.54 18.16
C ALA A 344 -34.24 -7.26 17.19
N ASP A 345 -33.93 -6.95 15.93
CA ASP A 345 -34.95 -6.70 14.90
C ASP A 345 -35.79 -7.96 14.58
N LEU A 346 -35.15 -9.13 14.48
CA LEU A 346 -35.88 -10.38 14.29
C LEU A 346 -36.81 -10.69 15.48
N LYS A 347 -36.38 -10.44 16.72
CA LYS A 347 -37.20 -10.62 17.93
C LYS A 347 -38.39 -9.62 17.96
N ILE A 348 -38.19 -8.40 17.46
CA ILE A 348 -39.27 -7.40 17.32
C ILE A 348 -40.26 -7.88 16.26
N ARG A 349 -39.79 -8.32 15.09
CA ARG A 349 -40.65 -8.87 14.03
C ARG A 349 -41.44 -10.08 14.50
N LEU A 350 -40.83 -10.97 15.27
CA LEU A 350 -41.50 -12.14 15.85
C LEU A 350 -42.71 -11.74 16.73
N LYS A 351 -42.61 -10.65 17.48
CA LYS A 351 -43.75 -10.13 18.28
C LYS A 351 -44.93 -9.67 17.45
N HIS A 352 -44.71 -9.33 16.19
CA HIS A 352 -45.73 -8.80 15.27
C HIS A 352 -46.16 -9.81 14.18
N ALA A 353 -45.59 -11.01 14.19
CA ALA A 353 -45.88 -12.07 13.24
C ALA A 353 -47.34 -12.52 13.35
N GLY A 354 -48.04 -12.55 12.23
CA GLY A 354 -49.48 -12.84 12.16
C GLY A 354 -49.84 -14.28 11.80
N THR A 355 -48.90 -15.07 11.31
CA THR A 355 -49.12 -16.43 10.86
C THR A 355 -48.15 -17.44 11.48
N LEU A 356 -48.58 -18.69 11.63
CA LEU A 356 -47.69 -19.75 12.16
C LEU A 356 -46.48 -20.03 11.26
N GLY A 357 -46.64 -19.87 9.94
CA GLY A 357 -45.54 -20.01 8.99
C GLY A 357 -44.46 -18.96 9.21
N GLU A 358 -44.85 -17.70 9.33
CA GLU A 358 -43.92 -16.57 9.60
C GLU A 358 -43.23 -16.73 10.97
N ILE A 359 -43.96 -17.15 11.99
CA ILE A 359 -43.39 -17.45 13.32
C ILE A 359 -42.29 -18.49 13.23
N ASN A 360 -42.55 -19.60 12.54
CA ASN A 360 -41.58 -20.70 12.42
C ASN A 360 -40.32 -20.23 11.64
N GLU A 361 -40.49 -19.49 10.56
CA GLU A 361 -39.38 -18.96 9.77
C GLU A 361 -38.51 -18.01 10.61
N LEU A 362 -39.13 -17.05 11.32
CA LEU A 362 -38.41 -16.11 12.20
C LEU A 362 -37.70 -16.84 13.35
N LEU A 363 -38.30 -17.90 13.93
CA LEU A 363 -37.65 -18.69 14.96
C LEU A 363 -36.39 -19.41 14.44
N GLU A 364 -36.43 -19.96 13.23
CA GLU A 364 -35.23 -20.57 12.63
C GLU A 364 -34.16 -19.55 12.32
N GLN A 365 -34.52 -18.37 11.79
CA GLN A 365 -33.57 -17.27 11.58
C GLN A 365 -32.93 -16.80 12.90
N ILE A 366 -33.72 -16.66 13.97
CA ILE A 366 -33.21 -16.29 15.30
C ILE A 366 -32.25 -17.36 15.84
N LYS A 367 -32.59 -18.62 15.73
CA LYS A 367 -31.72 -19.72 16.19
C LYS A 367 -30.38 -19.74 15.45
N GLU A 368 -30.42 -19.58 14.13
CA GLU A 368 -29.19 -19.57 13.32
C GLU A 368 -28.32 -18.35 13.66
N LYS A 369 -28.90 -17.15 13.74
CA LYS A 369 -28.14 -15.97 14.14
C LYS A 369 -27.60 -16.03 15.58
N ASP A 370 -28.35 -16.60 16.53
CA ASP A 370 -27.90 -16.81 17.90
C ASP A 370 -26.72 -17.81 17.95
N ARG A 371 -26.76 -18.84 17.10
CA ARG A 371 -25.65 -19.80 16.95
C ARG A 371 -24.39 -19.10 16.42
N VAL A 372 -24.54 -18.27 15.38
CA VAL A 372 -23.42 -17.49 14.81
C VAL A 372 -22.87 -16.52 15.85
N LEU A 373 -23.74 -15.79 16.56
CA LEU A 373 -23.33 -14.85 17.61
C LEU A 373 -22.51 -15.55 18.71
N LYS A 374 -23.01 -16.66 19.23
CA LYS A 374 -22.26 -17.45 20.22
C LYS A 374 -20.91 -17.94 19.73
N ARG A 375 -20.80 -18.30 18.44
CA ARG A 375 -19.51 -18.71 17.85
C ARG A 375 -18.56 -17.52 17.76
N VAL A 376 -19.03 -16.36 17.33
CA VAL A 376 -18.25 -15.12 17.29
C VAL A 376 -17.76 -14.76 18.69
N GLU A 377 -18.63 -14.81 19.69
CA GLU A 377 -18.28 -14.55 21.10
C GLU A 377 -17.21 -15.51 21.62
N ASN A 378 -17.30 -16.79 21.27
CA ASN A 378 -16.32 -17.81 21.68
C ASN A 378 -14.96 -17.68 20.97
N LEU A 379 -14.95 -17.16 19.75
CA LEU A 379 -13.72 -16.94 18.97
C LEU A 379 -13.08 -15.60 19.23
N ARG A 380 -13.85 -14.67 19.81
CA ARG A 380 -13.35 -13.32 20.09
C ARG A 380 -12.32 -13.36 21.20
N GLU A 381 -11.18 -12.81 20.94
CA GLU A 381 -10.08 -12.67 21.89
C GLU A 381 -9.99 -11.22 22.38
N ASP A 382 -9.55 -11.01 23.63
CA ASP A 382 -9.37 -9.68 24.19
C ASP A 382 -8.28 -8.88 23.43
N ASN A 383 -7.27 -9.58 22.94
CA ASN A 383 -6.22 -9.00 22.10
C ASN A 383 -5.96 -9.91 20.88
N PRO A 384 -6.72 -9.72 19.79
CA PRO A 384 -6.61 -10.57 18.60
C PRO A 384 -5.22 -10.55 17.94
N MET A 385 -4.52 -9.43 18.02
CA MET A 385 -3.18 -9.30 17.43
C MET A 385 -2.15 -10.24 18.09
N LEU A 386 -2.30 -10.52 19.38
CA LEU A 386 -1.42 -11.40 20.16
C LEU A 386 -2.03 -12.79 20.39
N GLY A 387 -3.19 -13.08 19.82
CA GLY A 387 -3.98 -14.29 20.04
C GLY A 387 -3.69 -15.43 19.06
N THR A 388 -4.75 -16.17 18.71
CA THR A 388 -4.72 -17.36 17.86
C THR A 388 -4.81 -16.97 16.40
N ARG A 389 -3.67 -16.64 15.80
CA ARG A 389 -3.52 -16.28 14.39
C ARG A 389 -2.21 -16.86 13.84
N GLY A 390 -2.02 -16.76 12.53
CA GLY A 390 -0.79 -17.12 11.85
C GLY A 390 -0.35 -18.56 12.12
N VAL A 391 0.92 -18.76 12.45
CA VAL A 391 1.49 -20.09 12.75
C VAL A 391 0.75 -20.82 13.87
N ARG A 392 0.22 -20.10 14.86
CA ARG A 392 -0.54 -20.70 15.97
C ARG A 392 -1.82 -21.34 15.46
N LEU A 393 -2.54 -20.64 14.58
CA LEU A 393 -3.73 -21.14 13.92
C LEU A 393 -3.40 -22.37 13.06
N GLY A 394 -2.31 -22.32 12.27
CA GLY A 394 -1.85 -23.43 11.44
C GLY A 394 -1.45 -24.68 12.24
N ILE A 395 -0.95 -24.51 13.48
CA ILE A 395 -0.64 -25.64 14.38
C ILE A 395 -1.93 -26.24 14.98
N LEU A 396 -2.91 -25.39 15.34
CA LEU A 396 -4.15 -25.84 15.97
C LEU A 396 -5.17 -26.40 14.97
N ILE A 397 -5.14 -25.90 13.73
CA ILE A 397 -6.01 -26.36 12.62
C ILE A 397 -5.12 -26.65 11.39
N PRO A 398 -4.33 -27.73 11.44
CA PRO A 398 -3.34 -28.00 10.39
C PRO A 398 -3.97 -28.29 9.03
N GLU A 399 -5.19 -28.77 8.98
CA GLU A 399 -5.93 -29.02 7.73
C GLU A 399 -6.14 -27.74 6.91
N LEU A 400 -6.23 -26.56 7.55
CA LEU A 400 -6.39 -25.27 6.85
C LEU A 400 -5.13 -24.89 6.07
N THR A 401 -3.97 -24.90 6.72
CA THR A 401 -2.69 -24.57 6.06
C THR A 401 -2.23 -25.65 5.11
N THR A 402 -2.55 -26.91 5.37
CA THR A 402 -2.32 -28.04 4.47
C THR A 402 -3.12 -27.87 3.17
N MET A 403 -4.40 -27.49 3.25
CA MET A 403 -5.23 -27.18 2.08
C MET A 403 -4.62 -26.04 1.26
N GLN A 404 -4.14 -24.96 1.91
CA GLN A 404 -3.50 -23.84 1.21
C GLN A 404 -2.23 -24.27 0.46
N VAL A 405 -1.36 -25.05 1.10
CA VAL A 405 -0.14 -25.58 0.45
C VAL A 405 -0.51 -26.50 -0.69
N ARG A 406 -1.51 -27.37 -0.53
CA ARG A 406 -2.03 -28.19 -1.62
C ARG A 406 -2.47 -27.35 -2.81
N ALA A 407 -3.26 -26.30 -2.57
CA ALA A 407 -3.72 -25.39 -3.62
C ALA A 407 -2.55 -24.69 -4.33
N ILE A 408 -1.51 -24.25 -3.60
CA ILE A 408 -0.30 -23.62 -4.15
C ILE A 408 0.42 -24.61 -5.09
N PHE A 409 0.65 -25.85 -4.66
CA PHE A 409 1.42 -26.81 -5.45
C PHE A 409 0.62 -27.42 -6.59
N GLU A 410 -0.70 -27.62 -6.44
CA GLU A 410 -1.57 -27.98 -7.57
C GLU A 410 -1.59 -26.88 -8.66
N ALA A 411 -1.67 -25.61 -8.24
CA ALA A 411 -1.56 -24.47 -9.16
C ALA A 411 -0.19 -24.43 -9.85
N ALA A 412 0.88 -24.61 -9.10
CA ALA A 412 2.24 -24.61 -9.62
C ALA A 412 2.48 -25.72 -10.63
N CYS A 413 2.02 -26.93 -10.36
CA CYS A 413 2.10 -28.06 -11.31
C CYS A 413 1.31 -27.75 -12.58
N THR A 414 0.06 -27.29 -12.43
CA THR A 414 -0.81 -26.96 -13.58
C THR A 414 -0.14 -25.93 -14.52
N VAL A 415 0.38 -24.85 -13.96
CA VAL A 415 0.99 -23.79 -14.81
C VAL A 415 2.35 -24.19 -15.36
N LYS A 416 3.08 -25.08 -14.69
CA LYS A 416 4.32 -25.64 -15.22
C LYS A 416 4.06 -26.51 -16.44
N GLU A 417 2.97 -27.28 -16.48
CA GLU A 417 2.53 -28.02 -17.68
C GLU A 417 2.19 -27.06 -18.85
N GLU A 418 1.72 -25.86 -18.55
CA GLU A 418 1.50 -24.81 -19.54
C GLU A 418 2.81 -24.19 -20.08
N GLY A 419 3.96 -24.53 -19.49
CA GLY A 419 5.28 -24.04 -19.90
C GLY A 419 5.76 -22.81 -19.11
N VAL A 420 5.12 -22.44 -18.02
CA VAL A 420 5.52 -21.33 -17.15
C VAL A 420 6.67 -21.75 -16.23
N ASP A 421 7.71 -20.92 -16.12
CA ASP A 421 8.77 -21.07 -15.10
C ASP A 421 8.26 -20.58 -13.75
N VAL A 422 7.66 -21.49 -13.00
CA VAL A 422 7.00 -21.18 -11.72
C VAL A 422 7.96 -21.31 -10.54
N ARG A 423 7.95 -20.30 -9.65
CA ARG A 423 8.83 -20.22 -8.47
C ARG A 423 8.02 -19.87 -7.22
N PRO A 424 7.30 -20.84 -6.63
CA PRO A 424 6.52 -20.61 -5.43
C PRO A 424 7.41 -20.56 -4.20
N GLU A 425 7.15 -19.57 -3.33
CA GLU A 425 7.77 -19.43 -2.02
C GLU A 425 6.67 -19.35 -0.96
N VAL A 426 6.66 -20.29 -0.03
CA VAL A 426 5.63 -20.36 1.03
C VAL A 426 6.14 -19.67 2.29
N MET A 427 5.38 -18.71 2.80
CA MET A 427 5.73 -17.93 3.97
C MET A 427 4.80 -18.21 5.14
N ILE A 428 5.37 -18.67 6.25
CA ILE A 428 4.66 -18.94 7.51
C ILE A 428 4.65 -17.67 8.35
N PRO A 429 3.47 -17.07 8.66
CA PRO A 429 3.38 -15.83 9.42
C PRO A 429 3.50 -16.05 10.94
N LEU A 430 3.84 -14.99 11.65
CA LEU A 430 3.79 -14.84 13.12
C LEU A 430 4.63 -15.85 13.90
N THR A 431 5.69 -16.38 13.32
CA THR A 431 6.59 -17.30 14.01
C THR A 431 7.31 -16.60 15.16
N SER A 432 7.18 -17.15 16.37
CA SER A 432 7.88 -16.66 17.57
C SER A 432 8.98 -17.62 18.05
N HIS A 433 8.77 -18.90 17.87
CA HIS A 433 9.70 -19.95 18.33
C HIS A 433 10.05 -20.91 17.19
N VAL A 434 11.32 -21.31 17.13
CA VAL A 434 11.79 -22.24 16.08
C VAL A 434 10.99 -23.53 15.97
N ASN A 435 10.48 -24.07 17.09
CA ASN A 435 9.68 -25.28 17.07
C ASN A 435 8.35 -25.11 16.33
N GLU A 436 7.75 -23.90 16.36
CA GLU A 436 6.54 -23.61 15.57
C GLU A 436 6.84 -23.74 14.07
N LEU A 437 7.95 -23.13 13.64
CA LEU A 437 8.38 -23.19 12.24
C LEU A 437 8.73 -24.63 11.83
N LYS A 438 9.45 -25.35 12.68
CA LYS A 438 9.84 -26.75 12.41
C LYS A 438 8.63 -27.62 12.20
N VAL A 439 7.68 -27.61 13.13
CA VAL A 439 6.46 -28.45 13.07
C VAL A 439 5.64 -28.11 11.83
N GLN A 440 5.44 -26.81 11.55
CA GLN A 440 4.70 -26.39 10.36
C GLN A 440 5.42 -26.79 9.08
N ARG A 441 6.72 -26.52 8.95
CA ARG A 441 7.50 -26.88 7.76
C ARG A 441 7.44 -28.38 7.46
N GLU A 442 7.59 -29.23 8.48
CA GLU A 442 7.54 -30.69 8.32
C GLU A 442 6.18 -31.14 7.71
N VAL A 443 5.07 -30.61 8.22
CA VAL A 443 3.72 -30.95 7.73
C VAL A 443 3.49 -30.41 6.31
N LEU A 444 3.84 -29.16 6.07
CA LEU A 444 3.56 -28.48 4.81
C LEU A 444 4.45 -28.96 3.67
N GLU A 445 5.73 -29.24 3.93
CA GLU A 445 6.62 -29.88 2.93
C GLU A 445 6.18 -31.30 2.58
N ALA A 446 5.65 -32.05 3.55
CA ALA A 446 5.12 -33.38 3.27
C ALA A 446 3.94 -33.31 2.29
N GLU A 447 3.01 -32.34 2.46
CA GLU A 447 1.90 -32.14 1.52
C GLU A 447 2.38 -31.65 0.15
N ALA A 448 3.34 -30.71 0.11
CA ALA A 448 3.93 -30.24 -1.14
C ALA A 448 4.53 -31.41 -1.96
N LYS A 449 5.33 -32.27 -1.31
CA LYS A 449 5.94 -33.45 -1.93
C LYS A 449 4.90 -34.46 -2.39
N LYS A 450 3.82 -34.62 -1.62
CA LYS A 450 2.71 -35.49 -1.98
C LYS A 450 2.01 -35.00 -3.25
N VAL A 451 1.69 -33.71 -3.35
CA VAL A 451 1.07 -33.14 -4.57
C VAL A 451 1.98 -33.29 -5.78
N MET A 452 3.27 -32.96 -5.66
CA MET A 452 4.23 -33.14 -6.75
C MET A 452 4.33 -34.59 -7.21
N THR A 453 4.28 -35.55 -6.28
CA THR A 453 4.27 -36.99 -6.59
C THR A 453 2.96 -37.40 -7.28
N GLU A 454 1.82 -36.92 -6.80
CA GLU A 454 0.49 -37.20 -7.38
C GLU A 454 0.37 -36.68 -8.82
N GLN A 455 1.04 -35.54 -9.13
CA GLN A 455 1.02 -34.91 -10.45
C GLN A 455 2.20 -35.34 -11.36
N ASP A 456 3.18 -36.09 -10.83
CA ASP A 456 4.43 -36.45 -11.52
C ASP A 456 5.23 -35.24 -12.04
N ILE A 457 5.21 -34.13 -11.27
CA ILE A 457 5.86 -32.86 -11.61
C ILE A 457 6.70 -32.39 -10.44
N GLU A 458 7.98 -32.11 -10.70
CA GLU A 458 8.89 -31.54 -9.72
C GLU A 458 8.86 -30.00 -9.81
N ILE A 459 8.63 -29.31 -8.69
CA ILE A 459 8.64 -27.83 -8.58
C ILE A 459 9.80 -27.43 -7.68
N ASP A 460 10.58 -26.45 -8.13
CA ASP A 460 11.57 -25.78 -7.28
C ASP A 460 10.88 -24.75 -6.40
N TYR A 461 11.07 -24.84 -5.08
CA TYR A 461 10.32 -24.03 -4.10
C TYR A 461 11.15 -23.66 -2.89
N LYS A 462 10.68 -22.67 -2.14
CA LYS A 462 11.25 -22.31 -0.83
C LYS A 462 10.17 -22.27 0.24
N PHE A 463 10.56 -22.61 1.47
CA PHE A 463 9.78 -22.36 2.68
C PHE A 463 10.53 -21.34 3.56
N GLY A 464 9.83 -20.27 3.93
CA GLY A 464 10.36 -19.25 4.80
C GLY A 464 9.34 -18.77 5.83
N THR A 465 9.69 -17.74 6.55
CA THR A 465 8.83 -17.20 7.60
C THR A 465 8.90 -15.68 7.67
N MET A 466 7.85 -15.11 8.26
CA MET A 466 7.80 -13.70 8.58
C MET A 466 8.46 -13.44 9.94
N ILE A 467 9.36 -12.47 9.99
CA ILE A 467 9.94 -11.92 11.22
C ILE A 467 9.17 -10.65 11.55
N GLU A 468 8.26 -10.77 12.49
CA GLU A 468 7.34 -9.70 12.86
C GLU A 468 7.11 -9.58 14.38
N LEU A 469 7.86 -10.39 15.13
CA LEU A 469 7.92 -10.33 16.58
C LEU A 469 9.36 -10.10 17.05
N PRO A 470 9.60 -9.24 18.07
CA PRO A 470 10.94 -9.00 18.60
C PRO A 470 11.68 -10.29 19.01
N ARG A 471 10.96 -11.27 19.59
CA ARG A 471 11.54 -12.56 19.95
C ARG A 471 12.09 -13.32 18.74
N ALA A 472 11.35 -13.31 17.61
CA ALA A 472 11.80 -13.94 16.37
C ALA A 472 13.09 -13.30 15.86
N ALA A 473 13.15 -11.96 15.86
CA ALA A 473 14.35 -11.22 15.46
C ALA A 473 15.56 -11.57 16.35
N LEU A 474 15.38 -11.58 17.65
CA LEU A 474 16.43 -11.92 18.62
C LEU A 474 16.92 -13.37 18.52
N THR A 475 16.13 -14.30 17.98
CA THR A 475 16.48 -15.73 17.84
C THR A 475 16.52 -16.18 16.38
N ALA A 476 16.82 -15.27 15.46
CA ALA A 476 16.83 -15.53 14.03
C ALA A 476 17.90 -16.55 13.61
N ASP A 477 18.96 -16.74 14.38
CA ASP A 477 19.92 -17.82 14.22
C ASP A 477 19.25 -19.20 14.26
N ARG A 478 18.33 -19.42 15.20
CA ARG A 478 17.59 -20.67 15.32
C ARG A 478 16.53 -20.84 14.21
N ILE A 479 15.88 -19.74 13.85
CA ILE A 479 14.86 -19.73 12.78
C ILE A 479 15.52 -20.06 11.43
N ALA A 480 16.70 -19.51 11.16
CA ALA A 480 17.42 -19.72 9.90
C ALA A 480 17.88 -21.19 9.67
N GLU A 481 17.87 -22.03 10.70
CA GLU A 481 18.09 -23.48 10.53
C GLU A 481 16.95 -24.16 9.74
N TYR A 482 15.76 -23.56 9.74
CA TYR A 482 14.53 -24.10 9.14
C TYR A 482 13.85 -23.15 8.14
N ALA A 483 14.50 -22.05 7.77
CA ALA A 483 13.98 -21.08 6.80
C ALA A 483 14.94 -20.92 5.63
N ASP A 484 14.42 -20.97 4.40
CA ASP A 484 15.18 -20.68 3.19
C ASP A 484 15.25 -19.17 2.93
N PHE A 485 14.24 -18.43 3.42
CA PHE A 485 14.19 -16.97 3.43
C PHE A 485 13.45 -16.45 4.67
N ILE A 486 13.68 -15.17 4.98
CA ILE A 486 12.92 -14.43 5.99
C ILE A 486 12.41 -13.12 5.37
N SER A 487 11.20 -12.71 5.75
CA SER A 487 10.62 -11.42 5.37
C SER A 487 10.18 -10.66 6.61
N PHE A 488 10.58 -9.40 6.73
CA PHE A 488 10.16 -8.58 7.86
C PHE A 488 8.74 -8.06 7.64
N GLY A 489 7.82 -8.47 8.52
CA GLY A 489 6.46 -7.92 8.64
C GLY A 489 6.53 -6.67 9.53
N THR A 490 6.99 -5.56 8.97
CA THR A 490 7.33 -4.37 9.74
C THR A 490 6.14 -3.69 10.39
N ASN A 491 4.91 -3.90 9.93
CA ASN A 491 3.73 -3.39 10.61
C ASN A 491 3.61 -4.01 12.01
N ASP A 492 3.58 -5.34 12.11
CA ASP A 492 3.48 -6.06 13.39
C ASP A 492 4.77 -5.94 14.22
N LEU A 493 5.94 -5.93 13.57
CA LEU A 493 7.20 -5.72 14.28
C LEU A 493 7.24 -4.33 14.95
N THR A 494 6.76 -3.29 14.28
CA THR A 494 6.64 -1.95 14.84
C THR A 494 5.65 -1.92 16.02
N GLN A 495 4.45 -2.47 15.83
CA GLN A 495 3.43 -2.54 16.90
C GLN A 495 3.98 -3.23 18.15
N THR A 496 4.64 -4.37 17.98
CA THR A 496 5.16 -5.16 19.11
C THR A 496 6.40 -4.57 19.72
N THR A 497 7.22 -3.85 18.97
CA THR A 497 8.42 -3.16 19.48
C THR A 497 8.05 -1.92 20.31
N PHE A 498 7.13 -1.11 19.80
CA PHE A 498 6.62 0.07 20.53
C PHE A 498 5.59 -0.29 21.63
N GLY A 499 4.95 -1.47 21.52
CA GLY A 499 3.84 -1.85 22.40
C GLY A 499 2.59 -1.01 22.16
N ILE A 500 2.30 -0.65 20.90
CA ILE A 500 1.15 0.16 20.49
C ILE A 500 0.37 -0.56 19.38
N SER A 501 -0.95 -0.39 19.38
CA SER A 501 -1.80 -0.77 18.27
C SER A 501 -1.72 0.31 17.19
N ARG A 502 -1.54 -0.07 15.92
CA ARG A 502 -1.52 0.86 14.80
C ARG A 502 -2.82 1.64 14.70
N ASP A 503 -3.94 0.93 14.66
CA ASP A 503 -5.25 1.53 14.43
C ASP A 503 -5.63 2.52 15.54
N ASP A 504 -5.36 2.16 16.80
CA ASP A 504 -5.61 3.03 17.94
C ASP A 504 -4.65 4.23 18.00
N ALA A 505 -3.38 4.02 17.65
CA ALA A 505 -2.37 5.07 17.69
C ALA A 505 -2.55 6.10 16.56
N GLU A 506 -2.76 5.66 15.32
CA GLU A 506 -2.94 6.54 14.16
C GLU A 506 -4.22 7.38 14.25
N THR A 507 -5.30 6.82 14.80
CA THR A 507 -6.54 7.55 15.06
C THR A 507 -6.53 8.34 16.37
N GLY A 508 -5.59 8.05 17.28
CA GLY A 508 -5.48 8.61 18.62
C GLY A 508 -4.29 9.54 18.81
N PHE A 509 -3.32 9.12 19.60
CA PHE A 509 -2.27 9.97 20.17
C PHE A 509 -1.06 10.20 19.23
N LEU A 510 -0.88 9.43 18.17
CA LEU A 510 0.35 9.42 17.36
C LEU A 510 0.60 10.76 16.67
N ILE A 511 -0.47 11.42 16.19
CA ILE A 511 -0.37 12.74 15.55
C ILE A 511 0.14 13.77 16.56
N GLU A 512 -0.41 13.77 17.78
CA GLU A 512 0.02 14.67 18.84
C GLU A 512 1.48 14.43 19.27
N TYR A 513 1.93 13.17 19.25
CA TYR A 513 3.32 12.81 19.54
C TYR A 513 4.29 13.37 18.49
N MET A 514 3.90 13.37 17.22
CA MET A 514 4.71 13.97 16.15
C MET A 514 4.70 15.51 16.23
N GLU A 515 3.55 16.12 16.48
CA GLU A 515 3.42 17.59 16.62
C GLU A 515 4.22 18.13 17.82
N ASN A 516 4.27 17.38 18.90
CA ASN A 516 5.06 17.72 20.09
C ASN A 516 6.54 17.30 20.00
N GLY A 517 6.97 16.68 18.88
CA GLY A 517 8.34 16.25 18.69
C GLY A 517 8.78 15.10 19.58
N ILE A 518 7.83 14.31 20.11
CA ILE A 518 8.12 13.09 20.91
C ILE A 518 8.62 11.99 19.98
N LEU A 519 8.00 11.85 18.82
CA LEU A 519 8.48 11.00 17.74
C LEU A 519 8.89 11.88 16.55
N PRO A 520 10.02 11.59 15.88
CA PRO A 520 10.46 12.35 14.73
C PRO A 520 9.58 12.13 13.50
N ASP A 521 9.07 10.91 13.33
CA ASP A 521 8.24 10.47 12.20
C ASP A 521 7.17 9.49 12.68
N ASN A 522 6.16 9.23 11.82
CA ASN A 522 5.23 8.14 12.04
C ASN A 522 5.95 6.78 11.87
N PRO A 523 6.09 5.95 12.94
CA PRO A 523 6.83 4.70 12.86
C PRO A 523 6.14 3.63 11.98
N PHE A 524 4.90 3.87 11.54
CA PHE A 524 4.20 3.02 10.57
C PHE A 524 4.39 3.48 9.12
N ALA A 525 4.88 4.70 8.89
CA ALA A 525 5.22 5.23 7.57
C ALA A 525 6.71 5.03 7.25
N THR A 526 7.58 5.33 8.21
CA THR A 526 9.04 5.21 8.08
C THR A 526 9.58 4.31 9.20
N ILE A 527 10.50 3.41 8.86
CA ILE A 527 11.11 2.48 9.85
C ILE A 527 11.78 3.27 10.96
N ASP A 528 11.40 2.99 12.20
CA ASP A 528 12.14 3.42 13.37
C ASP A 528 13.52 2.77 13.40
N ARG A 529 14.54 3.57 13.14
CA ARG A 529 15.93 3.09 12.99
C ARG A 529 16.48 2.51 14.29
N GLU A 530 16.15 3.12 15.43
CA GLU A 530 16.76 2.81 16.74
C GLU A 530 16.20 1.53 17.36
N GLY A 531 14.90 1.27 17.19
CA GLY A 531 14.25 0.09 17.76
C GLY A 531 14.04 -1.00 16.71
N VAL A 532 13.17 -0.74 15.74
CA VAL A 532 12.80 -1.72 14.70
C VAL A 532 14.00 -2.04 13.80
N GLY A 533 14.73 -1.03 13.36
CA GLY A 533 15.92 -1.18 12.53
C GLY A 533 17.03 -2.00 13.21
N GLU A 534 17.25 -1.80 14.52
CA GLU A 534 18.21 -2.59 15.30
C GLU A 534 17.78 -4.06 15.39
N LEU A 535 16.49 -4.34 15.60
CA LEU A 535 15.97 -5.72 15.59
C LEU A 535 16.14 -6.38 14.22
N MET A 536 15.93 -5.64 13.14
CA MET A 536 16.16 -6.13 11.78
C MET A 536 17.65 -6.46 11.56
N ASP A 537 18.56 -5.59 12.00
CA ASP A 537 20.01 -5.79 11.90
C ASP A 537 20.47 -7.05 12.65
N ILE A 538 19.99 -7.20 13.88
CA ILE A 538 20.26 -8.41 14.69
C ILE A 538 19.77 -9.66 13.95
N ALA A 539 18.56 -9.63 13.39
CA ALA A 539 17.99 -10.78 12.69
C ALA A 539 18.78 -11.14 11.43
N VAL A 540 19.16 -10.17 10.61
CA VAL A 540 19.95 -10.39 9.39
C VAL A 540 21.32 -10.97 9.72
N LYS A 541 22.04 -10.37 10.68
CA LYS A 541 23.37 -10.83 11.10
C LYS A 541 23.34 -12.24 11.66
N LYS A 542 22.42 -12.53 12.57
CA LYS A 542 22.27 -13.86 13.18
C LYS A 542 21.83 -14.91 12.17
N GLY A 543 20.83 -14.58 11.34
CA GLY A 543 20.33 -15.50 10.32
C GLY A 543 21.41 -15.89 9.31
N ARG A 544 22.15 -14.91 8.79
CA ARG A 544 23.25 -15.15 7.83
C ARG A 544 24.49 -15.80 8.44
N ALA A 545 24.69 -15.70 9.74
CA ALA A 545 25.74 -16.43 10.42
C ALA A 545 25.51 -17.95 10.36
N VAL A 546 24.25 -18.40 10.31
CA VAL A 546 23.86 -19.82 10.19
C VAL A 546 23.64 -20.21 8.72
N ASN A 547 22.90 -19.39 7.98
CA ASN A 547 22.65 -19.58 6.55
C ASN A 547 23.19 -18.38 5.75
N PRO A 548 24.42 -18.42 5.23
CA PRO A 548 25.01 -17.30 4.47
C PRO A 548 24.23 -16.91 3.21
N LYS A 549 23.38 -17.79 2.70
CA LYS A 549 22.52 -17.56 1.52
C LYS A 549 21.12 -17.14 1.89
N LEU A 550 20.83 -16.90 3.17
CA LEU A 550 19.52 -16.51 3.65
C LEU A 550 19.07 -15.23 2.93
N GLU A 551 17.99 -15.35 2.17
CA GLU A 551 17.34 -14.19 1.58
C GLU A 551 16.55 -13.46 2.67
N CYS A 552 16.75 -12.16 2.76
CA CYS A 552 16.10 -11.30 3.73
C CYS A 552 15.37 -10.19 3.01
N GLY A 553 14.07 -10.08 3.19
CA GLY A 553 13.26 -9.05 2.57
C GLY A 553 12.37 -8.32 3.55
N ILE A 554 11.66 -7.33 3.06
CA ILE A 554 10.62 -6.60 3.78
C ILE A 554 9.35 -6.58 2.95
N CYS A 555 8.20 -6.75 3.57
CA CYS A 555 6.91 -6.75 2.88
C CYS A 555 5.84 -5.86 3.54
N GLY A 556 6.20 -5.14 4.61
CA GLY A 556 5.34 -4.11 5.21
C GLY A 556 5.22 -2.86 4.34
N GLU A 557 4.42 -1.91 4.76
CA GLU A 557 4.21 -0.65 4.01
C GLU A 557 5.49 0.16 3.83
N HIS A 558 6.44 0.03 4.74
CA HIS A 558 7.77 0.62 4.69
C HIS A 558 8.57 0.25 3.43
N GLY A 559 8.25 -0.87 2.77
CA GLY A 559 8.92 -1.29 1.53
C GLY A 559 8.76 -0.32 0.36
N GLY A 560 7.81 0.62 0.43
CA GLY A 560 7.60 1.69 -0.54
C GLY A 560 8.09 3.07 -0.09
N ASP A 561 8.59 3.21 1.15
CA ASP A 561 9.09 4.47 1.69
C ASP A 561 10.58 4.66 1.39
N PRO A 562 10.99 5.78 0.76
CA PRO A 562 12.38 6.01 0.37
C PRO A 562 13.39 5.98 1.52
N GLN A 563 13.02 6.50 2.71
CA GLN A 563 13.90 6.50 3.88
C GLN A 563 14.08 5.08 4.41
N SER A 564 13.00 4.32 4.50
CA SER A 564 13.01 2.92 4.91
C SER A 564 13.80 2.04 3.94
N ILE A 565 13.72 2.30 2.63
CA ILE A 565 14.49 1.61 1.60
C ILE A 565 16.01 1.84 1.79
N SER A 566 16.40 3.06 2.17
CA SER A 566 17.81 3.36 2.52
C SER A 566 18.28 2.52 3.71
N ILE A 567 17.46 2.42 4.76
CA ILE A 567 17.75 1.58 5.93
C ILE A 567 17.88 0.11 5.50
N CYS A 568 16.95 -0.40 4.70
CA CYS A 568 17.00 -1.77 4.17
C CYS A 568 18.27 -2.04 3.35
N HIS A 569 18.72 -1.06 2.57
CA HIS A 569 19.97 -1.14 1.83
C HIS A 569 21.18 -1.24 2.78
N GLU A 570 21.26 -0.38 3.79
CA GLU A 570 22.34 -0.38 4.80
C GLU A 570 22.39 -1.70 5.58
N LEU A 571 21.26 -2.23 5.98
CA LEU A 571 21.12 -3.53 6.65
C LEU A 571 21.46 -4.73 5.75
N GLY A 572 21.66 -4.49 4.47
CA GLY A 572 22.02 -5.53 3.52
C GLY A 572 20.87 -6.45 3.12
N LEU A 573 19.61 -6.02 3.16
CA LEU A 573 18.48 -6.82 2.70
C LEU A 573 18.65 -7.22 1.22
N THR A 574 17.95 -8.29 0.83
CA THR A 574 17.96 -8.81 -0.55
C THR A 574 16.96 -8.05 -1.41
N TYR A 575 15.76 -7.80 -0.89
CA TYR A 575 14.68 -7.10 -1.59
C TYR A 575 13.82 -6.26 -0.66
N VAL A 576 13.10 -5.32 -1.25
CA VAL A 576 11.97 -4.62 -0.64
C VAL A 576 10.71 -4.92 -1.45
N SER A 577 9.56 -5.05 -0.78
CA SER A 577 8.28 -5.29 -1.43
C SER A 577 7.26 -4.25 -1.00
N CYS A 578 6.55 -3.69 -1.96
CA CYS A 578 5.60 -2.60 -1.75
C CYS A 578 4.35 -2.77 -2.61
N SER A 579 3.34 -1.91 -2.43
CA SER A 579 2.19 -1.89 -3.33
C SER A 579 2.65 -1.67 -4.79
N PRO A 580 1.93 -2.22 -5.79
CA PRO A 580 2.33 -2.09 -7.19
C PRO A 580 2.59 -0.64 -7.62
N PHE A 581 1.79 0.30 -7.14
CA PHE A 581 1.95 1.73 -7.45
C PHE A 581 3.24 2.34 -6.91
N ARG A 582 3.82 1.79 -5.83
CA ARG A 582 5.08 2.28 -5.24
C ARG A 582 6.33 1.71 -5.90
N VAL A 583 6.21 0.70 -6.76
CA VAL A 583 7.36 0.06 -7.42
C VAL A 583 8.28 1.05 -8.16
N PRO A 584 7.79 2.02 -8.96
CA PRO A 584 8.66 3.00 -9.62
C PRO A 584 9.45 3.86 -8.63
N VAL A 585 8.80 4.32 -7.56
CA VAL A 585 9.43 5.09 -6.48
C VAL A 585 10.50 4.28 -5.78
N ALA A 586 10.18 3.02 -5.44
CA ALA A 586 11.10 2.11 -4.76
C ALA A 586 12.35 1.78 -5.59
N ARG A 587 12.21 1.64 -6.92
CA ARG A 587 13.34 1.43 -7.85
C ARG A 587 14.31 2.61 -7.81
N LEU A 588 13.80 3.84 -7.88
CA LEU A 588 14.63 5.04 -7.79
C LEU A 588 15.28 5.18 -6.40
N ALA A 589 14.51 4.99 -5.33
CA ALA A 589 15.02 5.08 -3.96
C ALA A 589 16.12 4.03 -3.66
N ALA A 590 15.97 2.80 -4.17
CA ALA A 590 16.97 1.76 -4.06
C ALA A 590 18.27 2.12 -4.80
N ALA A 591 18.17 2.79 -5.96
CA ALA A 591 19.34 3.30 -6.68
C ALA A 591 20.02 4.44 -5.92
N HIS A 592 19.24 5.38 -5.36
CA HIS A 592 19.78 6.45 -4.51
C HIS A 592 20.55 5.90 -3.31
N ALA A 593 20.00 4.91 -2.61
CA ALA A 593 20.67 4.26 -1.49
C ALA A 593 22.00 3.63 -1.90
N ALA A 594 22.05 2.96 -3.05
CA ALA A 594 23.27 2.35 -3.57
C ALA A 594 24.33 3.38 -4.00
N LEU A 595 23.93 4.49 -4.61
CA LEU A 595 24.83 5.56 -5.05
C LEU A 595 25.40 6.33 -3.84
N SER A 596 24.59 6.60 -2.82
CA SER A 596 25.03 7.27 -1.59
C SER A 596 26.05 6.43 -0.82
N GLY A 597 25.86 5.10 -0.76
CA GLY A 597 26.82 4.17 -0.14
C GLY A 597 28.18 4.19 -0.82
N ARG A 598 28.23 4.23 -2.15
CA ARG A 598 29.49 4.30 -2.92
C ARG A 598 30.26 5.61 -2.67
N GLN A 599 29.57 6.74 -2.51
CA GLN A 599 30.23 8.03 -2.21
C GLN A 599 30.87 8.03 -0.82
N GLN A 600 30.26 7.38 0.17
CA GLN A 600 30.84 7.25 1.51
C GLN A 600 32.09 6.33 1.53
N GLU A 601 32.11 5.27 0.73
CA GLU A 601 33.27 4.36 0.62
C GLU A 601 34.45 4.99 -0.12
N THR A 602 34.18 5.88 -1.08
CA THR A 602 35.23 6.55 -1.89
C THR A 602 35.78 7.83 -1.25
N GLY A 603 35.17 8.32 -0.15
CA GLY A 603 35.67 9.45 0.62
C GLY A 603 35.58 10.80 -0.12
N THR A 604 34.71 10.90 -1.10
CA THR A 604 34.45 12.14 -1.88
C THR A 604 33.03 12.67 -1.67
#